data_d04a06f772a42096624d9bfc32cee192
#
_entry.id   d04a06f772a42096624d9bfc32cee192
#
_cell.length_a   1.000
_cell.length_b   1.000
_cell.length_c   1.000
_cell.angle_alpha   90.00
_cell.angle_beta   90.00
_cell.angle_gamma   90.00
#
_symmetry.space_group_name_H-M   'P 1'
#
loop_
_entity.id
_entity.type
_entity.pdbx_description
1 polymer ?
#
loop_
_entity_poly.entity_id
_entity_poly.type
_entity_poly.pdbx_seq_one_letter_code
_entity_poly.pdbx_strand_id
1 'polypeptide(L)'
;MEHGEYMHIARADVWERVHTLKKCGYNIYLLSNYPESLFKKHTQYADFMKDIDGLMVSYMINITKPDLRIYEALCSKYSLDKSKSIFFDDRKENIIAARKFGIDAAEVISKEFLLN
;
A
#
# COMPACT_ATOMS: atom_id res chain seq x y z
N MET A 1 -4.22 4.21 16.16
CA MET A 1 -4.09 3.19 15.27
C MET A 1 -4.13 3.75 13.92
N GLU A 2 -3.47 3.27 13.04
CA GLU A 2 -3.52 3.65 11.83
C GLU A 2 -4.72 3.25 11.20
N HIS A 3 -5.72 3.93 11.45
CA HIS A 3 -6.97 3.70 10.87
C HIS A 3 -6.96 3.83 9.39
N GLY A 4 -6.02 4.61 8.84
CA GLY A 4 -5.98 4.84 7.42
C GLY A 4 -5.89 3.57 6.64
N GLU A 5 -4.92 2.73 6.96
CA GLU A 5 -4.79 1.49 6.24
C GLU A 5 -6.00 0.62 6.39
N TYR A 6 -6.51 0.53 7.61
CA TYR A 6 -7.66 -0.31 7.85
C TYR A 6 -8.87 0.17 7.07
N MET A 7 -9.12 1.48 7.06
CA MET A 7 -10.24 2.02 6.35
C MET A 7 -10.13 1.80 4.86
N HIS A 8 -8.94 1.95 4.31
CA HIS A 8 -8.74 1.75 2.89
C HIS A 8 -9.01 0.31 2.50
N ILE A 9 -8.57 -0.64 3.33
CA ILE A 9 -8.81 -2.04 3.05
C ILE A 9 -10.31 -2.35 3.05
N ALA A 10 -11.06 -1.70 3.93
CA ALA A 10 -12.48 -2.00 4.08
C ALA A 10 -13.40 -1.25 3.12
N ARG A 11 -12.91 -0.24 2.41
CA ARG A 11 -13.78 0.64 1.64
C ARG A 11 -13.89 0.20 0.20
N ALA A 12 -15.12 0.04 -0.25
CA ALA A 12 -15.41 -0.41 -1.59
C ALA A 12 -14.95 0.57 -2.67
N ASP A 13 -14.97 1.87 -2.37
CA ASP A 13 -14.53 2.86 -3.34
C ASP A 13 -13.04 2.76 -3.63
N VAL A 14 -12.25 2.37 -2.63
CA VAL A 14 -10.82 2.14 -2.84
C VAL A 14 -10.63 0.88 -3.67
N TRP A 15 -11.43 -0.15 -3.44
CA TRP A 15 -11.36 -1.38 -4.22
C TRP A 15 -11.63 -1.12 -5.70
N GLU A 16 -12.61 -0.28 -5.99
CA GLU A 16 -12.91 0.09 -7.37
C GLU A 16 -11.74 0.77 -8.05
N ARG A 17 -11.06 1.66 -7.32
CA ARG A 17 -9.92 2.37 -7.88
C ARG A 17 -8.75 1.44 -8.13
N VAL A 18 -8.51 0.52 -7.21
CA VAL A 18 -7.47 -0.49 -7.39
C VAL A 18 -7.78 -1.32 -8.64
N HIS A 19 -9.03 -1.74 -8.78
CA HIS A 19 -9.44 -2.52 -9.94
C HIS A 19 -9.26 -1.74 -11.25
N THR A 20 -9.61 -0.46 -11.24
CA THR A 20 -9.46 0.39 -12.41
C THR A 20 -7.99 0.55 -12.79
N LEU A 21 -7.12 0.78 -11.80
CA LEU A 21 -5.70 0.90 -12.07
C LEU A 21 -5.13 -0.40 -12.65
N LYS A 22 -5.59 -1.52 -12.12
CA LYS A 22 -5.15 -2.81 -12.62
C LYS A 22 -5.56 -2.99 -14.08
N LYS A 23 -6.77 -2.61 -14.43
CA LYS A 23 -7.24 -2.69 -15.80
C LYS A 23 -6.44 -1.79 -16.73
N CYS A 24 -5.90 -0.69 -16.23
CA CYS A 24 -5.08 0.21 -17.01
C CYS A 24 -3.64 -0.30 -17.19
N GLY A 25 -3.34 -1.46 -16.66
CA GLY A 25 -2.03 -2.08 -16.85
C GLY A 25 -1.03 -1.83 -15.73
N TYR A 26 -1.46 -1.20 -14.64
CA TYR A 26 -0.58 -0.98 -13.50
C TYR A 26 -0.49 -2.23 -12.64
N ASN A 27 0.68 -2.47 -12.06
CA ASN A 27 0.83 -3.48 -11.03
C ASN A 27 0.56 -2.83 -9.69
N ILE A 28 -0.13 -3.55 -8.82
CA ILE A 28 -0.60 -3.02 -7.55
C ILE A 28 0.03 -3.79 -6.40
N TYR A 29 0.62 -3.06 -5.47
CA TYR A 29 1.26 -3.67 -4.31
C TYR A 29 0.72 -3.03 -3.05
N LEU A 30 0.51 -3.85 -2.02
CA LEU A 30 0.03 -3.37 -0.73
C LEU A 30 1.20 -3.30 0.24
N LEU A 31 1.37 -2.16 0.89
CA LEU A 31 2.37 -1.98 1.94
C LEU A 31 1.65 -1.49 3.17
N SER A 32 1.60 -2.29 4.21
CA SER A 32 0.72 -1.99 5.33
C SER A 32 1.32 -2.36 6.68
N ASN A 33 0.97 -1.57 7.70
CA ASN A 33 1.32 -1.87 9.08
C ASN A 33 0.13 -2.59 9.73
N TYR A 34 0.29 -3.90 9.96
CA TYR A 34 -0.80 -4.68 10.55
C TYR A 34 -0.24 -5.86 11.34
N PRO A 35 -0.84 -6.18 12.49
CA PRO A 35 -0.56 -7.48 13.12
C PRO A 35 -1.22 -8.59 12.29
N GLU A 36 -0.63 -9.76 12.33
CA GLU A 36 -1.03 -10.86 11.48
C GLU A 36 -2.51 -11.23 11.63
N SER A 37 -2.99 -11.36 12.86
CA SER A 37 -4.38 -11.79 13.09
C SER A 37 -5.38 -10.79 12.55
N LEU A 38 -5.12 -9.50 12.73
CA LEU A 38 -6.02 -8.47 12.24
C LEU A 38 -5.98 -8.39 10.72
N PHE A 39 -4.80 -8.54 10.13
CA PHE A 39 -4.68 -8.48 8.69
C PHE A 39 -5.48 -9.61 8.04
N LYS A 40 -5.34 -10.82 8.54
CA LYS A 40 -6.07 -11.96 8.02
C LYS A 40 -7.57 -11.80 8.18
N LYS A 41 -7.99 -11.29 9.34
CA LYS A 41 -9.41 -11.09 9.61
C LYS A 41 -10.02 -10.05 8.67
N HIS A 42 -9.32 -8.94 8.44
CA HIS A 42 -9.86 -7.84 7.65
C HIS A 42 -9.78 -8.08 6.14
N THR A 43 -8.94 -9.00 5.70
CA THR A 43 -8.75 -9.22 4.27
C THR A 43 -9.35 -10.51 3.74
N GLN A 44 -9.83 -11.39 4.63
CA GLN A 44 -10.26 -12.71 4.17
C GLN A 44 -11.42 -12.67 3.17
N TYR A 45 -12.24 -11.62 3.20
CA TYR A 45 -13.33 -11.47 2.24
C TYR A 45 -13.17 -10.23 1.36
N ALA A 46 -11.97 -9.67 1.31
CA ALA A 46 -11.73 -8.43 0.58
C ALA A 46 -11.49 -8.72 -0.89
N ASP A 47 -12.39 -8.26 -1.74
CA ASP A 47 -12.28 -8.50 -3.18
C ASP A 47 -11.06 -7.87 -3.80
N PHE A 48 -10.59 -6.74 -3.26
CA PHE A 48 -9.45 -6.05 -3.85
C PHE A 48 -8.19 -6.91 -3.84
N MET A 49 -8.12 -7.92 -2.97
CA MET A 49 -6.95 -8.79 -2.90
C MET A 49 -6.71 -9.55 -4.20
N LYS A 50 -7.73 -9.72 -5.01
CA LYS A 50 -7.59 -10.37 -6.31
C LYS A 50 -6.79 -9.53 -7.29
N ASP A 51 -6.78 -8.21 -7.10
CA ASP A 51 -6.10 -7.28 -7.99
C ASP A 51 -4.70 -6.92 -7.50
N ILE A 52 -4.30 -7.45 -6.34
CA ILE A 52 -3.00 -7.14 -5.76
C ILE A 52 -1.94 -8.08 -6.33
N ASP A 53 -0.89 -7.51 -6.88
CA ASP A 53 0.22 -8.28 -7.45
C ASP A 53 1.22 -8.73 -6.41
N GLY A 54 1.22 -8.09 -5.25
CA GLY A 54 2.08 -8.50 -4.15
C GLY A 54 1.83 -7.65 -2.93
N LEU A 55 2.42 -8.06 -1.81
CA LEU A 55 2.20 -7.33 -0.57
C LEU A 55 3.38 -7.49 0.38
N MET A 56 3.55 -6.49 1.23
CA MET A 56 4.50 -6.53 2.33
C MET A 56 3.77 -5.95 3.53
N VAL A 57 3.55 -6.76 4.55
CA VAL A 57 2.86 -6.34 5.75
C VAL A 57 3.83 -6.42 6.92
N SER A 58 3.74 -5.48 7.83
CA SER A 58 4.73 -5.34 8.91
C SER A 58 4.96 -6.62 9.70
N TYR A 59 3.91 -7.43 9.90
CA TYR A 59 4.08 -8.66 10.68
C TYR A 59 4.99 -9.67 9.98
N MET A 60 5.13 -9.56 8.66
CA MET A 60 5.93 -10.52 7.90
C MET A 60 7.43 -10.38 8.18
N ILE A 61 7.87 -9.18 8.50
CA ILE A 61 9.30 -8.91 8.70
C ILE A 61 9.57 -8.18 10.00
N ASN A 62 8.54 -7.91 10.80
CA ASN A 62 8.64 -7.18 12.07
C ASN A 62 9.26 -5.79 11.92
N ILE A 63 8.90 -5.13 10.82
CA ILE A 63 9.33 -3.76 10.54
C ILE A 63 8.10 -3.00 10.08
N THR A 64 7.92 -1.78 10.57
CA THR A 64 6.75 -0.97 10.23
C THR A 64 7.17 0.28 9.46
N LYS A 65 6.24 0.81 8.64
CA LYS A 65 6.43 2.14 8.08
C LYS A 65 6.51 3.11 9.25
N PRO A 66 7.31 4.13 9.22
CA PRO A 66 8.09 4.64 8.08
C PRO A 66 9.55 4.16 8.04
N ASP A 67 9.88 3.04 8.64
CA ASP A 67 11.23 2.51 8.57
C ASP A 67 11.57 2.18 7.12
N LEU A 68 12.68 2.71 6.63
CA LEU A 68 13.06 2.54 5.22
C LEU A 68 13.24 1.09 4.81
N ARG A 69 13.54 0.22 5.75
CA ARG A 69 13.76 -1.19 5.45
C ARG A 69 12.51 -1.90 4.94
N ILE A 70 11.31 -1.42 5.31
CA ILE A 70 10.10 -2.07 4.81
C ILE A 70 9.87 -1.73 3.33
N TYR A 71 10.24 -0.51 2.91
CA TYR A 71 10.17 -0.15 1.49
C TYR A 71 11.18 -0.95 0.68
N GLU A 72 12.38 -1.11 1.22
CA GLU A 72 13.40 -1.91 0.56
C GLU A 72 12.97 -3.37 0.44
N ALA A 73 12.37 -3.93 1.49
CA ALA A 73 11.91 -5.32 1.49
C ALA A 73 10.86 -5.55 0.41
N LEU A 74 9.92 -4.62 0.26
CA LEU A 74 8.90 -4.74 -0.78
C LEU A 74 9.54 -4.69 -2.17
N CYS A 75 10.39 -3.72 -2.40
CA CYS A 75 11.02 -3.55 -3.71
C CYS A 75 11.90 -4.74 -4.08
N SER A 76 12.63 -5.27 -3.10
CA SER A 76 13.48 -6.43 -3.35
C SER A 76 12.66 -7.68 -3.64
N LYS A 77 11.59 -7.87 -2.91
CA LYS A 77 10.78 -9.08 -3.05
C LYS A 77 10.15 -9.19 -4.44
N TYR A 78 9.73 -8.06 -5.00
CA TYR A 78 9.02 -8.05 -6.27
C TYR A 78 9.82 -7.41 -7.40
N SER A 79 11.09 -7.12 -7.16
CA SER A 79 11.98 -6.51 -8.16
C SER A 79 11.40 -5.21 -8.73
N LEU A 80 10.91 -4.35 -7.87
CA LEU A 80 10.29 -3.11 -8.30
C LEU A 80 11.33 -2.05 -8.64
N ASP A 81 11.04 -1.30 -9.70
CA ASP A 81 11.88 -0.18 -10.11
C ASP A 81 11.36 1.07 -9.41
N LYS A 82 12.16 1.63 -8.51
CA LYS A 82 11.75 2.81 -7.75
C LYS A 82 11.38 3.98 -8.65
N SER A 83 12.05 4.13 -9.77
CA SER A 83 11.82 5.25 -10.67
C SER A 83 10.50 5.15 -11.41
N LYS A 84 9.88 3.97 -11.41
CA LYS A 84 8.61 3.73 -12.09
C LYS A 84 7.49 3.45 -11.12
N SER A 85 7.72 3.67 -9.82
CA SER A 85 6.76 3.35 -8.77
C SER A 85 6.29 4.62 -8.09
N ILE A 86 5.05 4.60 -7.63
CA ILE A 86 4.53 5.69 -6.81
C ILE A 86 3.82 5.08 -5.62
N PHE A 87 4.03 5.69 -4.46
CA PHE A 87 3.49 5.23 -3.19
C PHE A 87 2.38 6.18 -2.75
N PHE A 88 1.22 5.64 -2.39
CA PHE A 88 0.12 6.42 -1.86
C PHE A 88 -0.14 6.04 -0.42
N ASP A 89 -0.26 7.03 0.46
CA ASP A 89 -0.52 6.80 1.87
C ASP A 89 -1.19 8.05 2.44
N ASP A 90 -1.87 7.90 3.57
CA ASP A 90 -2.54 9.03 4.21
C ASP A 90 -1.71 9.63 5.35
N ARG A 91 -0.53 9.09 5.62
CA ARG A 91 0.33 9.59 6.69
C ARG A 91 1.57 10.27 6.12
N LYS A 92 1.79 11.50 6.56
CA LYS A 92 2.93 12.29 6.06
C LYS A 92 4.26 11.64 6.33
N GLU A 93 4.44 11.03 7.50
CA GLU A 93 5.71 10.42 7.82
C GLU A 93 6.04 9.26 6.87
N ASN A 94 5.01 8.55 6.41
CA ASN A 94 5.22 7.46 5.46
C ASN A 94 5.58 7.98 4.07
N ILE A 95 4.98 9.11 3.69
CA ILE A 95 5.28 9.76 2.42
C ILE A 95 6.72 10.27 2.41
N ILE A 96 7.12 10.94 3.49
CA ILE A 96 8.48 11.47 3.61
C ILE A 96 9.49 10.32 3.52
N ALA A 97 9.22 9.22 4.21
CA ALA A 97 10.11 8.07 4.19
C ALA A 97 10.22 7.46 2.81
N ALA A 98 9.11 7.32 2.10
CA ALA A 98 9.13 6.77 0.75
C ALA A 98 9.97 7.63 -0.19
N ARG A 99 9.81 8.95 -0.10
CA ARG A 99 10.60 9.88 -0.92
C ARG A 99 12.08 9.80 -0.58
N LYS A 100 12.39 9.67 0.70
CA LYS A 100 13.75 9.52 1.16
C LYS A 100 14.37 8.24 0.63
N PHE A 101 13.60 7.18 0.54
CA PHE A 101 14.03 5.91 -0.01
C PHE A 101 14.24 5.99 -1.53
N GLY A 102 13.56 6.92 -2.20
CA GLY A 102 13.70 7.11 -3.63
C GLY A 102 12.47 6.74 -4.45
N ILE A 103 11.35 6.50 -3.81
CA ILE A 103 10.08 6.26 -4.50
C ILE A 103 9.29 7.56 -4.51
N ASP A 104 8.70 7.91 -5.66
CA ASP A 104 7.80 9.02 -5.73
C ASP A 104 6.58 8.72 -4.85
N ALA A 105 6.02 9.70 -4.21
CA ALA A 105 4.94 9.47 -3.25
C ALA A 105 3.98 10.64 -3.20
N ALA A 106 2.72 10.32 -2.91
CA ALA A 106 1.68 11.33 -2.79
C ALA A 106 0.76 11.00 -1.62
N GLU A 107 0.38 12.02 -0.88
CA GLU A 107 -0.51 11.86 0.25
C GLU A 107 -1.95 11.77 -0.23
N VAL A 108 -2.69 10.78 0.27
CA VAL A 108 -4.08 10.61 -0.08
C VAL A 108 -4.91 11.33 0.96
N ILE A 109 -5.45 12.49 0.60
CA ILE A 109 -6.26 13.27 1.51
C ILE A 109 -7.76 13.09 1.23
N SER A 110 -8.10 12.53 0.07
CA SER A 110 -9.48 12.19 -0.21
C SER A 110 -9.50 11.07 -1.24
N LYS A 111 -10.61 10.35 -1.31
CA LYS A 111 -10.73 9.26 -2.28
C LYS A 111 -10.71 9.77 -3.71
N GLU A 112 -11.13 11.00 -3.93
CA GLU A 112 -11.13 11.56 -5.27
C GLU A 112 -9.73 11.70 -5.84
N PHE A 113 -8.75 11.85 -4.97
CA PHE A 113 -7.37 11.95 -5.40
C PHE A 113 -6.97 10.73 -6.23
N LEU A 114 -7.40 9.55 -5.84
CA LEU A 114 -7.03 8.34 -6.56
C LEU A 114 -7.70 8.23 -7.93
N LEU A 115 -8.80 8.93 -8.16
CA LEU A 115 -9.47 8.92 -9.44
C LEU A 115 -8.76 9.77 -10.47
N ASN A 116 -8.06 10.74 -9.99
CA ASN A 116 -7.36 11.65 -10.85
C ASN A 116 -5.93 11.27 -11.07
#